data_f906feecd1e70bfceb1d54b73043be31
#
_entry.id   f906feecd1e70bfceb1d54b73043be31
#
_cell.length_a   1.000
_cell.length_b   1.000
_cell.length_c   1.000
_cell.angle_alpha   90.00
_cell.angle_beta   90.00
_cell.angle_gamma   90.00
#
_symmetry.space_group_name_H-M   'P 1'
#
loop_
_entity.id
_entity.type
_entity.pdbx_description
1 polymer ?
#
loop_
_entity_poly.entity_id
_entity_poly.type
_entity_poly.pdbx_seq_one_letter_code
_entity_poly.pdbx_strand_id
1 'polypeptide(L)'
;DDSKAKILVTASCGFEPGRTVEYKPLVDEAIKQADHKIDKMILFQRSGHEVKLNAPTEVSWDEVTSNAEKVDCVEMNSNEFAYILYTSGTTGTPKGIVRDIGGHIVALKWTMKNIYNINEGDTWWSASDIGWIVGHSYIVYAPLFKGCTTVLFEGKPVGTPDAGAFWKIISDYKVKSLFTAPTAFRAIKKEDPEGKFFSKYDLSKFESLFLAGERADPDTIKWAENLLNVPVIDHWWQTET
;
A
#
# COMPACT_ATOMS: atom_id res chain seq x y z
N ASP A 1 -12.64 10.58 16.11
CA ASP A 1 -13.57 10.41 17.22
C ASP A 1 -13.85 8.95 17.57
N ASP A 2 -14.17 8.13 16.59
CA ASP A 2 -14.63 6.75 16.80
C ASP A 2 -13.54 5.84 17.41
N SER A 3 -12.33 5.85 16.86
CA SER A 3 -11.21 5.02 17.34
C SER A 3 -10.65 5.44 18.70
N LYS A 4 -10.97 6.63 19.19
CA LYS A 4 -10.38 7.22 20.41
C LYS A 4 -8.83 7.20 20.38
N ALA A 5 -8.24 7.42 19.22
CA ALA A 5 -6.80 7.39 19.04
C ALA A 5 -6.11 8.41 19.96
N LYS A 6 -5.06 8.00 20.64
CA LYS A 6 -4.24 8.87 21.51
C LYS A 6 -3.14 9.59 20.74
N ILE A 7 -2.58 8.88 19.74
CA ILE A 7 -1.47 9.37 18.92
C ILE A 7 -1.91 9.36 17.46
N LEU A 8 -1.63 10.45 16.76
CA LEU A 8 -1.76 10.56 15.32
C LEU A 8 -0.38 10.61 14.70
N VAL A 9 -0.11 9.77 13.70
CA VAL A 9 1.14 9.79 12.94
C VAL A 9 0.81 10.21 11.51
N THR A 10 1.56 11.19 11.00
CA THR A 10 1.37 11.72 9.64
C THR A 10 2.70 12.19 9.04
N ALA A 11 2.66 12.65 7.79
CA ALA A 11 3.77 13.35 7.13
C ALA A 11 3.37 14.79 6.79
N SER A 12 4.36 15.63 6.51
CA SER A 12 4.10 17.00 6.05
C SER A 12 3.37 17.04 4.70
N CYS A 13 3.75 16.13 3.79
CA CYS A 13 3.11 16.01 2.48
C CYS A 13 3.30 14.63 1.86
N GLY A 14 2.58 14.37 0.75
CA GLY A 14 2.81 13.30 -0.19
C GLY A 14 3.14 13.86 -1.58
N PHE A 15 3.88 13.08 -2.38
CA PHE A 15 4.21 13.45 -3.75
C PHE A 15 3.38 12.66 -4.75
N GLU A 16 2.83 13.37 -5.72
CA GLU A 16 2.17 12.80 -6.90
C GLU A 16 2.79 13.42 -8.17
N PRO A 17 2.66 12.78 -9.33
CA PRO A 17 3.14 13.36 -10.58
C PRO A 17 2.58 14.77 -10.79
N GLY A 18 3.50 15.76 -10.84
CA GLY A 18 3.15 17.16 -11.10
C GLY A 18 2.53 17.93 -9.91
N ARG A 19 2.36 17.33 -8.73
CA ARG A 19 1.85 18.05 -7.56
C ARG A 19 2.33 17.50 -6.22
N THR A 20 2.36 18.38 -5.23
CA THR A 20 2.51 18.03 -3.81
C THR A 20 1.15 18.08 -3.12
N VAL A 21 0.83 17.07 -2.33
CA VAL A 21 -0.39 17.04 -1.50
C VAL A 21 0.00 17.35 -0.06
N GLU A 22 -0.37 18.50 0.44
CA GLU A 22 -0.09 18.92 1.81
C GLU A 22 -1.01 18.20 2.79
N TYR A 23 -0.45 17.43 3.73
CA TYR A 23 -1.24 16.69 4.72
C TYR A 23 -1.50 17.48 6.00
N LYS A 24 -0.56 18.34 6.42
CA LYS A 24 -0.70 19.10 7.68
C LYS A 24 -1.99 19.92 7.74
N PRO A 25 -2.41 20.69 6.70
CA PRO A 25 -3.66 21.44 6.75
C PRO A 25 -4.89 20.54 6.88
N LEU A 26 -4.89 19.37 6.23
CA LEU A 26 -6.00 18.41 6.32
C LEU A 26 -6.11 17.83 7.74
N VAL A 27 -4.98 17.48 8.34
CA VAL A 27 -4.92 16.95 9.70
C VAL A 27 -5.33 18.01 10.73
N ASP A 28 -4.86 19.25 10.59
CA ASP A 28 -5.24 20.34 11.47
C ASP A 28 -6.75 20.58 11.47
N GLU A 29 -7.36 20.59 10.31
CA GLU A 29 -8.81 20.75 10.19
C GLU A 29 -9.56 19.55 10.81
N ALA A 30 -9.07 18.33 10.60
CA ALA A 30 -9.65 17.14 11.21
C ALA A 30 -9.57 17.17 12.74
N ILE A 31 -8.43 17.57 13.32
CA ILE A 31 -8.27 17.71 14.79
C ILE A 31 -9.16 18.80 15.35
N LYS A 32 -9.34 19.91 14.61
CA LYS A 32 -10.22 21.01 15.02
C LYS A 32 -11.68 20.57 15.07
N GLN A 33 -12.14 19.81 14.08
CA GLN A 33 -13.52 19.32 13.97
C GLN A 33 -13.82 18.17 14.94
N ALA A 34 -12.81 17.41 15.36
CA ALA A 34 -13.02 16.26 16.25
C ALA A 34 -13.36 16.67 17.68
N ASP A 35 -14.32 15.98 18.29
CA ASP A 35 -14.65 16.11 19.72
C ASP A 35 -13.57 15.47 20.59
N HIS A 36 -13.09 14.26 20.19
CA HIS A 36 -11.99 13.59 20.85
C HIS A 36 -10.66 14.27 20.55
N LYS A 37 -9.89 14.58 21.59
CA LYS A 37 -8.57 15.19 21.42
C LYS A 37 -7.47 14.14 21.56
N ILE A 38 -6.55 14.15 20.61
CA ILE A 38 -5.36 13.32 20.65
C ILE A 38 -4.35 13.86 21.66
N ASP A 39 -3.54 12.99 22.25
CA ASP A 39 -2.47 13.40 23.19
C ASP A 39 -1.29 13.99 22.42
N LYS A 40 -0.91 13.39 21.30
CA LYS A 40 0.24 13.79 20.47
C LYS A 40 -0.02 13.57 18.97
N MET A 41 0.55 14.45 18.15
CA MET A 41 0.77 14.24 16.74
C MET A 41 2.26 14.09 16.46
N ILE A 42 2.65 12.99 15.84
CA ILE A 42 4.02 12.74 15.38
C ILE A 42 4.04 12.98 13.86
N LEU A 43 4.86 13.92 13.43
CA LEU A 43 4.91 14.32 12.03
C LEU A 43 6.29 14.06 11.42
N PHE A 44 6.28 13.29 10.32
CA PHE A 44 7.45 13.08 9.48
C PHE A 44 7.61 14.23 8.49
N GLN A 45 8.72 14.96 8.59
CA GLN A 45 9.03 16.06 7.67
C GLN A 45 9.56 15.50 6.35
N ARG A 46 8.91 15.87 5.26
CA ARG A 46 9.40 15.56 3.90
C ARG A 46 10.34 16.66 3.44
N SER A 47 11.52 16.26 2.96
CA SER A 47 12.56 17.21 2.53
C SER A 47 12.05 18.20 1.47
N GLY A 48 12.30 19.50 1.71
CA GLY A 48 11.82 20.60 0.87
C GLY A 48 10.35 20.97 1.06
N HIS A 49 9.65 20.31 2.00
CA HIS A 49 8.25 20.59 2.34
C HIS A 49 8.03 20.51 3.85
N GLU A 50 8.96 21.10 4.61
CA GLU A 50 8.89 21.15 6.05
C GLU A 50 7.80 22.11 6.51
N VAL A 51 7.08 21.74 7.55
CA VAL A 51 6.02 22.53 8.15
C VAL A 51 6.32 22.86 9.61
N LYS A 52 5.77 23.97 10.07
CA LYS A 52 5.91 24.38 11.49
C LYS A 52 5.07 23.46 12.37
N LEU A 53 5.66 23.01 13.47
CA LEU A 53 4.99 22.23 14.51
C LEU A 53 4.58 23.11 15.69
N ASN A 54 3.44 22.82 16.28
CA ASN A 54 2.87 23.51 17.43
C ASN A 54 3.14 22.69 18.71
N ALA A 55 4.31 22.90 19.31
CA ALA A 55 4.65 22.26 20.58
C ALA A 55 3.68 22.70 21.70
N PRO A 56 3.45 21.87 22.72
CA PRO A 56 4.06 20.55 22.96
C PRO A 56 3.27 19.36 22.37
N THR A 57 2.16 19.58 21.71
CA THR A 57 1.27 18.52 21.20
C THR A 57 1.76 17.92 19.89
N GLU A 58 2.48 18.69 19.09
CA GLU A 58 3.05 18.26 17.82
C GLU A 58 4.58 18.11 17.97
N VAL A 59 5.07 16.92 17.58
CA VAL A 59 6.49 16.57 17.67
C VAL A 59 6.99 16.00 16.35
N SER A 60 8.27 16.17 16.05
CA SER A 60 8.83 15.60 14.84
C SER A 60 9.10 14.11 15.00
N TRP A 61 9.01 13.38 13.90
CA TRP A 61 9.41 11.97 13.83
C TRP A 61 10.85 11.75 14.29
N ASP A 62 11.77 12.60 13.84
CA ASP A 62 13.19 12.49 14.16
C ASP A 62 13.46 12.73 15.66
N GLU A 63 12.76 13.67 16.28
CA GLU A 63 12.84 13.89 17.72
C GLU A 63 12.42 12.65 18.53
N VAL A 64 11.31 12.02 18.12
CA VAL A 64 10.78 10.85 18.83
C VAL A 64 11.66 9.61 18.60
N THR A 65 12.19 9.43 17.40
CA THR A 65 12.93 8.20 17.04
C THR A 65 14.42 8.25 17.41
N SER A 66 15.04 9.43 17.43
CA SER A 66 16.48 9.56 17.71
C SER A 66 16.91 9.05 19.09
N ASN A 67 16.02 9.14 20.07
CA ASN A 67 16.26 8.69 21.44
C ASN A 67 15.39 7.48 21.84
N ALA A 68 14.74 6.83 20.87
CA ALA A 68 13.88 5.68 21.15
C ALA A 68 14.72 4.45 21.55
N GLU A 69 14.40 3.86 22.68
CA GLU A 69 14.96 2.60 23.11
C GLU A 69 14.21 1.42 22.44
N LYS A 70 14.92 0.28 22.31
CA LYS A 70 14.28 -0.95 21.86
C LYS A 70 13.31 -1.44 22.91
N VAL A 71 12.12 -1.80 22.48
CA VAL A 71 11.10 -2.44 23.31
C VAL A 71 10.80 -3.84 22.79
N ASP A 72 10.46 -4.73 23.71
CA ASP A 72 10.02 -6.07 23.34
C ASP A 72 8.63 -6.04 22.71
N CYS A 73 8.32 -7.07 21.90
CA CYS A 73 6.98 -7.23 21.37
C CYS A 73 5.98 -7.46 22.49
N VAL A 74 4.82 -6.80 22.39
CA VAL A 74 3.71 -7.07 23.32
C VAL A 74 3.05 -8.38 22.91
N GLU A 75 2.92 -9.31 23.88
CA GLU A 75 2.17 -10.54 23.67
C GLU A 75 0.68 -10.23 23.56
N MET A 76 0.03 -10.77 22.53
CA MET A 76 -1.37 -10.53 22.22
C MET A 76 -2.08 -11.88 22.01
N ASN A 77 -3.35 -11.97 22.43
CA ASN A 77 -4.16 -13.13 22.08
C ASN A 77 -4.56 -13.10 20.59
N SER A 78 -4.72 -14.27 20.01
CA SER A 78 -5.06 -14.38 18.58
C SER A 78 -6.41 -13.78 18.20
N ASN A 79 -7.33 -13.65 19.15
CA ASN A 79 -8.65 -13.04 18.94
C ASN A 79 -8.71 -11.54 19.29
N GLU A 80 -7.58 -10.95 19.71
CA GLU A 80 -7.50 -9.49 19.88
C GLU A 80 -7.38 -8.77 18.54
N PHE A 81 -7.68 -7.48 18.53
CA PHE A 81 -7.69 -6.68 17.32
C PHE A 81 -6.28 -6.26 16.92
N ALA A 82 -5.94 -6.45 15.63
CA ALA A 82 -4.70 -5.99 15.06
C ALA A 82 -4.77 -4.51 14.66
N TYR A 83 -5.84 -4.14 13.94
CA TYR A 83 -6.06 -2.76 13.49
C TYR A 83 -7.52 -2.52 13.09
N ILE A 84 -7.86 -1.24 12.94
CA ILE A 84 -9.11 -0.78 12.35
C ILE A 84 -8.78 0.00 11.08
N LEU A 85 -9.42 -0.33 9.96
CA LEU A 85 -9.31 0.41 8.73
C LEU A 85 -10.65 1.04 8.36
N TYR A 86 -10.66 2.35 8.18
CA TYR A 86 -11.88 3.08 7.84
C TYR A 86 -12.10 3.13 6.33
N THR A 87 -13.34 2.86 5.91
CA THR A 87 -13.80 3.04 4.53
C THR A 87 -14.83 4.17 4.48
N SER A 88 -15.00 4.78 3.29
CA SER A 88 -15.96 5.88 3.11
C SER A 88 -17.42 5.49 3.37
N GLY A 89 -17.74 4.19 3.36
CA GLY A 89 -19.08 3.68 3.54
C GLY A 89 -20.06 4.11 2.43
N THR A 90 -21.05 3.29 2.15
CA THR A 90 -22.10 3.60 1.15
C THR A 90 -23.13 4.61 1.67
N THR A 91 -23.20 4.83 2.98
CA THR A 91 -24.14 5.71 3.66
C THR A 91 -23.56 7.09 4.00
N GLY A 92 -22.32 7.39 3.56
CA GLY A 92 -21.64 8.65 3.87
C GLY A 92 -20.95 8.68 5.24
N THR A 93 -21.28 7.78 6.17
CA THR A 93 -20.56 7.64 7.44
C THR A 93 -19.43 6.61 7.28
N PRO A 94 -18.19 6.98 7.62
CA PRO A 94 -17.07 6.03 7.57
C PRO A 94 -17.32 4.80 8.43
N LYS A 95 -16.95 3.61 7.92
CA LYS A 95 -17.06 2.33 8.63
C LYS A 95 -15.67 1.86 9.02
N GLY A 96 -15.50 1.54 10.30
CA GLY A 96 -14.27 0.94 10.83
C GLY A 96 -14.31 -0.57 10.68
N ILE A 97 -13.52 -1.11 9.74
CA ILE A 97 -13.37 -2.55 9.56
C ILE A 97 -12.25 -3.04 10.48
N VAL A 98 -12.59 -3.97 11.35
CA VAL A 98 -11.70 -4.52 12.36
C VAL A 98 -11.09 -5.82 11.86
N ARG A 99 -9.78 -5.97 12.04
CA ARG A 99 -9.07 -7.23 11.79
C ARG A 99 -8.56 -7.80 13.11
N ASP A 100 -8.83 -9.08 13.36
CA ASP A 100 -8.20 -9.83 14.44
C ASP A 100 -6.79 -10.27 14.06
N ILE A 101 -5.98 -10.62 15.06
CA ILE A 101 -4.58 -11.01 14.85
C ILE A 101 -4.49 -12.39 14.22
N GLY A 102 -5.12 -13.38 14.82
CA GLY A 102 -4.93 -14.78 14.44
C GLY A 102 -5.53 -15.13 13.09
N GLY A 103 -6.81 -14.78 12.86
CA GLY A 103 -7.49 -15.03 11.60
C GLY A 103 -6.82 -14.33 10.43
N HIS A 104 -6.41 -13.08 10.65
CA HIS A 104 -5.69 -12.30 9.62
C HIS A 104 -4.36 -12.94 9.22
N ILE A 105 -3.52 -13.34 10.20
CA ILE A 105 -2.25 -14.02 9.91
C ILE A 105 -2.47 -15.33 9.15
N VAL A 106 -3.43 -16.15 9.58
CA VAL A 106 -3.72 -17.45 8.94
C VAL A 106 -4.16 -17.23 7.49
N ALA A 107 -5.12 -16.32 7.25
CA ALA A 107 -5.61 -15.99 5.91
C ALA A 107 -4.48 -15.49 4.99
N LEU A 108 -3.66 -14.57 5.46
CA LEU A 108 -2.55 -14.01 4.68
C LEU A 108 -1.48 -15.05 4.34
N LYS A 109 -1.06 -15.86 5.31
CA LYS A 109 -0.07 -16.94 5.04
C LYS A 109 -0.61 -17.98 4.07
N TRP A 110 -1.89 -18.31 4.18
CA TRP A 110 -2.53 -19.28 3.30
C TRP A 110 -2.64 -18.75 1.86
N THR A 111 -3.10 -17.51 1.70
CA THR A 111 -3.28 -16.89 0.36
C THR A 111 -1.95 -16.66 -0.35
N MET A 112 -0.89 -16.23 0.35
CA MET A 112 0.44 -16.07 -0.26
C MET A 112 0.92 -17.38 -0.90
N LYS A 113 0.70 -18.50 -0.25
CA LYS A 113 1.11 -19.81 -0.79
C LYS A 113 0.16 -20.35 -1.86
N ASN A 114 -1.16 -20.35 -1.57
CA ASN A 114 -2.11 -21.15 -2.35
C ASN A 114 -2.78 -20.37 -3.47
N ILE A 115 -2.85 -19.04 -3.36
CA ILE A 115 -3.41 -18.17 -4.40
C ILE A 115 -2.29 -17.51 -5.22
N TYR A 116 -1.30 -16.92 -4.55
CA TYR A 116 -0.27 -16.13 -5.22
C TYR A 116 1.00 -16.92 -5.57
N ASN A 117 1.10 -18.19 -5.18
CA ASN A 117 2.26 -19.06 -5.41
C ASN A 117 3.58 -18.47 -4.92
N ILE A 118 3.54 -17.76 -3.80
CA ILE A 118 4.71 -17.09 -3.22
C ILE A 118 5.27 -17.93 -2.07
N ASN A 119 6.59 -18.15 -2.10
CA ASN A 119 7.35 -18.89 -1.10
C ASN A 119 8.32 -17.97 -0.37
N GLU A 120 8.88 -18.47 0.73
CA GLU A 120 9.96 -17.80 1.45
C GLU A 120 11.12 -17.47 0.53
N GLY A 121 11.65 -16.25 0.62
CA GLY A 121 12.73 -15.73 -0.21
C GLY A 121 12.31 -15.17 -1.58
N ASP A 122 11.08 -15.42 -2.04
CA ASP A 122 10.58 -14.79 -3.27
C ASP A 122 10.43 -13.27 -3.09
N THR A 123 10.48 -12.52 -4.19
CA THR A 123 10.12 -11.11 -4.20
C THR A 123 8.67 -10.94 -4.66
N TRP A 124 7.88 -10.35 -3.81
CA TRP A 124 6.48 -10.01 -4.04
C TRP A 124 6.29 -8.50 -4.17
N TRP A 125 5.41 -8.08 -5.06
CA TRP A 125 5.04 -6.68 -5.17
C TRP A 125 3.53 -6.49 -5.22
N SER A 126 2.97 -5.79 -4.24
CA SER A 126 1.64 -5.23 -4.31
C SER A 126 1.77 -3.74 -4.63
N ALA A 127 1.50 -3.37 -5.88
CA ALA A 127 1.52 -1.98 -6.34
C ALA A 127 0.17 -1.33 -6.05
N SER A 128 -0.08 -1.08 -4.77
CA SER A 128 -1.27 -0.43 -4.23
C SER A 128 -0.85 0.67 -3.27
N ASP A 129 -1.78 1.56 -2.93
CA ASP A 129 -1.57 2.53 -1.87
C ASP A 129 -1.60 1.82 -0.52
N ILE A 130 -0.62 2.12 0.34
CA ILE A 130 -0.50 1.50 1.67
C ILE A 130 -1.68 1.84 2.59
N GLY A 131 -2.40 2.94 2.33
CA GLY A 131 -3.60 3.33 3.06
C GLY A 131 -4.82 2.45 2.80
N TRP A 132 -4.83 1.63 1.75
CA TRP A 132 -5.90 0.68 1.47
C TRP A 132 -5.63 -0.68 2.13
N ILE A 133 -6.70 -1.50 2.26
CA ILE A 133 -6.59 -2.84 2.84
C ILE A 133 -5.58 -3.74 2.11
N VAL A 134 -5.51 -3.64 0.79
CA VAL A 134 -4.52 -4.36 -0.01
C VAL A 134 -3.10 -3.94 0.37
N GLY A 135 -2.88 -2.65 0.65
CA GLY A 135 -1.60 -2.14 1.13
C GLY A 135 -1.24 -2.72 2.49
N HIS A 136 -2.13 -2.63 3.48
CA HIS A 136 -1.92 -3.22 4.80
C HIS A 136 -1.64 -4.73 4.69
N SER A 137 -2.52 -5.45 4.02
CA SER A 137 -2.45 -6.91 3.94
C SER A 137 -1.26 -7.41 3.11
N TYR A 138 -1.03 -6.84 1.91
CA TYR A 138 -0.12 -7.42 0.91
C TYR A 138 1.11 -6.57 0.57
N ILE A 139 1.26 -5.37 1.13
CA ILE A 139 2.56 -4.68 1.15
C ILE A 139 3.27 -4.96 2.47
N VAL A 140 2.55 -4.91 3.61
CA VAL A 140 3.15 -4.99 4.94
C VAL A 140 3.07 -6.42 5.50
N TYR A 141 1.88 -6.90 5.84
CA TYR A 141 1.75 -8.09 6.68
C TYR A 141 2.05 -9.40 5.97
N ALA A 142 1.39 -9.70 4.86
CA ALA A 142 1.49 -10.99 4.19
C ALA A 142 2.91 -11.37 3.74
N PRO A 143 3.66 -10.48 3.06
CA PRO A 143 5.03 -10.81 2.66
C PRO A 143 5.94 -11.07 3.84
N LEU A 144 5.84 -10.27 4.91
CA LEU A 144 6.67 -10.42 6.10
C LEU A 144 6.34 -11.71 6.85
N PHE A 145 5.05 -12.05 7.01
CA PHE A 145 4.65 -13.33 7.60
C PHE A 145 5.09 -14.53 6.77
N LYS A 146 5.24 -14.36 5.47
CA LYS A 146 5.69 -15.41 4.55
C LYS A 146 7.21 -15.53 4.47
N GLY A 147 7.96 -14.55 4.96
CA GLY A 147 9.41 -14.47 4.82
C GLY A 147 9.86 -14.06 3.42
N CYS A 148 9.11 -13.18 2.78
CA CYS A 148 9.36 -12.68 1.43
C CYS A 148 9.98 -11.29 1.45
N THR A 149 10.64 -10.93 0.35
CA THR A 149 10.95 -9.54 0.06
C THR A 149 9.68 -8.84 -0.43
N THR A 150 9.32 -7.71 0.18
CA THR A 150 8.22 -6.85 -0.28
C THR A 150 8.76 -5.58 -0.92
N VAL A 151 8.12 -5.14 -2.01
CA VAL A 151 8.45 -3.87 -2.66
C VAL A 151 7.51 -2.79 -2.15
N LEU A 152 8.08 -1.71 -1.61
CA LEU A 152 7.37 -0.48 -1.28
C LEU A 152 7.80 0.60 -2.27
N PHE A 153 6.87 1.05 -3.11
CA PHE A 153 7.13 1.95 -4.22
C PHE A 153 6.34 3.24 -4.09
N GLU A 154 7.06 4.36 -3.97
CA GLU A 154 6.46 5.69 -4.01
C GLU A 154 6.47 6.20 -5.46
N GLY A 155 5.46 5.81 -6.24
CA GLY A 155 5.34 6.20 -7.63
C GLY A 155 4.00 5.79 -8.22
N LYS A 156 3.84 6.04 -9.50
CA LYS A 156 2.63 5.71 -10.26
C LYS A 156 3.01 4.79 -11.44
N PRO A 157 2.05 4.08 -12.02
CA PRO A 157 2.31 3.20 -13.16
C PRO A 157 2.79 3.94 -14.42
N VAL A 158 2.49 5.24 -14.50
CA VAL A 158 2.93 6.15 -15.56
C VAL A 158 3.38 7.50 -14.97
N GLY A 159 4.26 8.22 -15.66
CA GLY A 159 4.73 9.53 -15.23
C GLY A 159 5.76 9.52 -14.07
N THR A 160 6.30 8.33 -13.69
CA THR A 160 7.33 8.21 -12.63
C THR A 160 8.45 7.22 -12.99
N PRO A 161 9.28 7.45 -13.97
CA PRO A 161 9.27 8.61 -14.89
C PRO A 161 8.39 8.43 -16.13
N ASP A 162 8.04 7.19 -16.51
CA ASP A 162 7.31 6.83 -17.73
C ASP A 162 6.52 5.53 -17.56
N ALA A 163 5.92 5.02 -18.63
CA ALA A 163 5.16 3.76 -18.61
C ALA A 163 6.03 2.49 -18.41
N GLY A 164 7.35 2.62 -18.38
CA GLY A 164 8.28 1.54 -18.07
C GLY A 164 8.55 1.37 -16.57
N ALA A 165 8.03 2.25 -15.71
CA ALA A 165 8.33 2.23 -14.28
C ALA A 165 8.06 0.87 -13.63
N PHE A 166 6.92 0.24 -13.92
CA PHE A 166 6.58 -1.07 -13.38
C PHE A 166 7.52 -2.17 -13.90
N TRP A 167 7.83 -2.16 -15.17
CA TRP A 167 8.75 -3.13 -15.78
C TRP A 167 10.15 -3.03 -15.19
N LYS A 168 10.61 -1.80 -14.94
CA LYS A 168 11.89 -1.53 -14.27
C LYS A 168 11.92 -2.15 -12.87
N ILE A 169 10.91 -1.92 -12.05
CA ILE A 169 10.83 -2.48 -10.68
C ILE A 169 10.80 -4.01 -10.73
N ILE A 170 9.99 -4.60 -11.59
CA ILE A 170 9.90 -6.05 -11.73
C ILE A 170 11.27 -6.63 -12.11
N SER A 171 11.96 -6.01 -13.06
CA SER A 171 13.29 -6.43 -13.52
C SER A 171 14.35 -6.28 -12.43
N ASP A 172 14.47 -5.10 -11.83
CA ASP A 172 15.55 -4.78 -10.87
C ASP A 172 15.46 -5.64 -9.60
N TYR A 173 14.26 -5.87 -9.11
CA TYR A 173 14.02 -6.63 -7.86
C TYR A 173 13.64 -8.10 -8.10
N LYS A 174 13.61 -8.56 -9.36
CA LYS A 174 13.24 -9.94 -9.72
C LYS A 174 11.90 -10.34 -9.13
N VAL A 175 10.92 -9.44 -9.26
CA VAL A 175 9.56 -9.65 -8.75
C VAL A 175 8.95 -10.89 -9.40
N LYS A 176 8.48 -11.82 -8.59
CA LYS A 176 7.85 -13.07 -9.05
C LYS A 176 6.38 -12.86 -9.41
N SER A 177 5.65 -12.11 -8.59
CA SER A 177 4.24 -11.81 -8.82
C SER A 177 3.92 -10.37 -8.46
N LEU A 178 3.06 -9.75 -9.27
CA LEU A 178 2.54 -8.40 -9.05
C LEU A 178 1.05 -8.45 -8.75
N PHE A 179 0.62 -7.74 -7.72
CA PHE A 179 -0.78 -7.49 -7.42
C PHE A 179 -1.07 -5.99 -7.53
N THR A 180 -2.01 -5.59 -8.39
CA THR A 180 -2.36 -4.18 -8.60
C THR A 180 -3.81 -4.01 -9.05
N ALA A 181 -4.22 -2.76 -9.29
CA ALA A 181 -5.55 -2.46 -9.83
C ALA A 181 -5.56 -2.47 -11.36
N PRO A 182 -6.69 -2.84 -12.01
CA PRO A 182 -6.85 -2.75 -13.47
C PRO A 182 -6.57 -1.36 -14.04
N THR A 183 -6.88 -0.30 -13.30
CA THR A 183 -6.57 1.10 -13.66
C THR A 183 -5.10 1.33 -13.94
N ALA A 184 -4.19 0.67 -13.22
CA ALA A 184 -2.75 0.79 -13.45
C ALA A 184 -2.37 0.26 -14.84
N PHE A 185 -2.89 -0.92 -15.19
CA PHE A 185 -2.63 -1.54 -16.49
C PHE A 185 -3.31 -0.81 -17.64
N ARG A 186 -4.51 -0.27 -17.45
CA ARG A 186 -5.13 0.64 -18.43
C ARG A 186 -4.29 1.89 -18.68
N ALA A 187 -3.72 2.46 -17.65
CA ALA A 187 -2.85 3.63 -17.80
C ALA A 187 -1.57 3.28 -18.59
N ILE A 188 -0.91 2.17 -18.27
CA ILE A 188 0.27 1.71 -18.99
C ILE A 188 -0.08 1.41 -20.46
N LYS A 189 -1.14 0.66 -20.72
CA LYS A 189 -1.62 0.34 -22.08
C LYS A 189 -1.89 1.59 -22.90
N LYS A 190 -2.47 2.62 -22.29
CA LYS A 190 -2.75 3.90 -22.96
C LYS A 190 -1.49 4.63 -23.38
N GLU A 191 -0.46 4.63 -22.54
CA GLU A 191 0.82 5.32 -22.79
C GLU A 191 1.76 4.51 -23.70
N ASP A 192 1.75 3.18 -23.56
CA ASP A 192 2.63 2.25 -24.28
C ASP A 192 1.86 1.03 -24.79
N PRO A 193 0.94 1.19 -25.75
CA PRO A 193 0.10 0.10 -26.24
C PRO A 193 0.89 -1.02 -26.92
N GLU A 194 2.06 -0.69 -27.50
CA GLU A 194 2.94 -1.63 -28.20
C GLU A 194 3.99 -2.29 -27.29
N GLY A 195 4.08 -1.90 -26.00
CA GLY A 195 5.06 -2.45 -25.08
C GLY A 195 6.51 -2.07 -25.37
N LYS A 196 6.75 -0.88 -25.92
CA LYS A 196 8.13 -0.40 -26.25
C LYS A 196 9.00 -0.28 -25.01
N PHE A 197 8.41 0.13 -23.88
CA PHE A 197 9.14 0.19 -22.62
C PHE A 197 9.38 -1.20 -22.02
N PHE A 198 8.40 -2.10 -22.14
CA PHE A 198 8.51 -3.48 -21.68
C PHE A 198 9.74 -4.18 -22.23
N SER A 199 10.02 -4.03 -23.54
CA SER A 199 11.13 -4.71 -24.22
C SER A 199 12.53 -4.33 -23.70
N LYS A 200 12.64 -3.30 -22.86
CA LYS A 200 13.91 -2.83 -22.29
C LYS A 200 14.33 -3.56 -21.02
N TYR A 201 13.43 -4.39 -20.44
CA TYR A 201 13.61 -4.98 -19.12
C TYR A 201 13.53 -6.49 -19.13
N ASP A 202 14.29 -7.14 -18.26
CA ASP A 202 14.27 -8.60 -18.07
C ASP A 202 13.19 -9.00 -17.05
N LEU A 203 12.10 -9.57 -17.53
CA LEU A 203 11.02 -10.09 -16.71
C LEU A 203 11.02 -11.62 -16.61
N SER A 204 12.14 -12.28 -16.84
CA SER A 204 12.25 -13.76 -16.88
C SER A 204 11.85 -14.45 -15.55
N LYS A 205 11.84 -13.71 -14.44
CA LYS A 205 11.41 -14.22 -13.12
C LYS A 205 9.95 -13.92 -12.78
N PHE A 206 9.27 -13.15 -13.64
CA PHE A 206 7.89 -12.76 -13.42
C PHE A 206 6.95 -13.90 -13.86
N GLU A 207 6.10 -14.38 -12.97
CA GLU A 207 5.27 -15.57 -13.18
C GLU A 207 3.77 -15.26 -13.25
N SER A 208 3.28 -14.19 -12.66
CA SER A 208 1.85 -13.88 -12.64
C SER A 208 1.51 -12.43 -12.31
N LEU A 209 0.40 -11.97 -12.85
CA LEU A 209 -0.24 -10.70 -12.56
C LEU A 209 -1.61 -10.92 -11.92
N PHE A 210 -1.85 -10.30 -10.77
CA PHE A 210 -3.15 -10.31 -10.10
C PHE A 210 -3.76 -8.91 -10.14
N LEU A 211 -5.03 -8.84 -10.54
CA LEU A 211 -5.79 -7.59 -10.64
C LEU A 211 -6.99 -7.66 -9.70
N ALA A 212 -7.26 -6.58 -8.96
CA ALA A 212 -8.43 -6.46 -8.12
C ALA A 212 -8.78 -5.00 -7.79
N GLY A 213 -9.92 -4.80 -7.11
CA GLY A 213 -10.43 -3.49 -6.70
C GLY A 213 -11.55 -2.96 -7.58
N GLU A 214 -11.55 -3.37 -8.82
CA GLU A 214 -12.62 -3.21 -9.81
C GLU A 214 -12.52 -4.35 -10.83
N ARG A 215 -13.58 -4.56 -11.60
CA ARG A 215 -13.54 -5.56 -12.67
C ARG A 215 -12.55 -5.12 -13.77
N ALA A 216 -11.63 -6.00 -14.12
CA ALA A 216 -10.76 -5.79 -15.26
C ALA A 216 -11.52 -6.01 -16.57
N ASP A 217 -11.38 -5.09 -17.52
CA ASP A 217 -11.97 -5.25 -18.84
C ASP A 217 -11.19 -6.30 -19.66
N PRO A 218 -11.90 -7.11 -20.49
CA PRO A 218 -11.29 -8.19 -21.26
C PRO A 218 -10.16 -7.74 -22.18
N ASP A 219 -10.25 -6.52 -22.72
CA ASP A 219 -9.24 -5.99 -23.64
C ASP A 219 -7.93 -5.66 -22.91
N THR A 220 -8.02 -5.20 -21.69
CA THR A 220 -6.83 -4.94 -20.85
C THR A 220 -6.20 -6.26 -20.39
N ILE A 221 -7.00 -7.24 -19.99
CA ILE A 221 -6.50 -8.57 -19.61
C ILE A 221 -5.76 -9.20 -20.80
N LYS A 222 -6.40 -9.28 -21.96
CA LYS A 222 -5.81 -9.87 -23.17
C LYS A 222 -4.53 -9.16 -23.62
N TRP A 223 -4.51 -7.83 -23.54
CA TRP A 223 -3.31 -7.06 -23.84
C TRP A 223 -2.18 -7.41 -22.89
N ALA A 224 -2.45 -7.46 -21.59
CA ALA A 224 -1.46 -7.79 -20.57
C ALA A 224 -0.94 -9.22 -20.71
N GLU A 225 -1.82 -10.22 -20.96
CA GLU A 225 -1.42 -11.60 -21.22
C GLU A 225 -0.51 -11.72 -22.43
N ASN A 226 -0.85 -11.05 -23.53
CA ASN A 226 -0.06 -11.07 -24.76
C ASN A 226 1.32 -10.40 -24.55
N LEU A 227 1.37 -9.31 -23.77
CA LEU A 227 2.61 -8.59 -23.51
C LEU A 227 3.53 -9.34 -22.55
N LEU A 228 2.97 -9.84 -21.45
CA LEU A 228 3.73 -10.44 -20.35
C LEU A 228 4.02 -11.93 -20.57
N ASN A 229 3.22 -12.60 -21.36
CA ASN A 229 3.24 -14.06 -21.55
C ASN A 229 3.16 -14.86 -20.23
N VAL A 230 2.38 -14.35 -19.27
CA VAL A 230 2.08 -14.99 -17.97
C VAL A 230 0.57 -14.91 -17.70
N PRO A 231 0.02 -15.73 -16.79
CA PRO A 231 -1.36 -15.61 -16.37
C PRO A 231 -1.69 -14.22 -15.80
N VAL A 232 -2.81 -13.65 -16.24
CA VAL A 232 -3.40 -12.42 -15.71
C VAL A 232 -4.71 -12.79 -15.03
N ILE A 233 -4.76 -12.66 -13.71
CA ILE A 233 -5.84 -13.17 -12.88
C ILE A 233 -6.63 -11.99 -12.33
N ASP A 234 -7.85 -11.81 -12.86
CA ASP A 234 -8.83 -10.88 -12.30
C ASP A 234 -9.55 -11.57 -11.14
N HIS A 235 -9.26 -11.14 -9.91
CA HIS A 235 -9.84 -11.73 -8.72
C HIS A 235 -10.59 -10.68 -7.89
N TRP A 236 -11.61 -11.14 -7.18
CA TRP A 236 -12.44 -10.27 -6.37
C TRP A 236 -11.79 -9.98 -5.03
N TRP A 237 -11.84 -8.71 -4.62
CA TRP A 237 -11.31 -8.23 -3.36
C TRP A 237 -12.01 -6.96 -2.90
N GLN A 238 -12.29 -6.85 -1.61
CA GLN A 238 -12.76 -5.61 -0.97
C GLN A 238 -12.33 -5.55 0.51
N THR A 239 -12.46 -4.37 1.12
CA THR A 239 -12.00 -4.14 2.50
C THR A 239 -12.72 -5.02 3.52
N GLU A 240 -13.98 -5.34 3.27
CA GLU A 240 -14.86 -6.09 4.18
C GLU A 240 -14.62 -7.61 4.17
N THR A 241 -13.76 -8.13 3.32
CA THR A 241 -13.55 -9.59 3.15
C THR A 241 -12.18 -10.08 3.54
#